data_3191ff1bb7cb7d22efdf0d020f5fd906
#
_entry.id   3191ff1bb7cb7d22efdf0d020f5fd906
#
_cell.length_a   1.000
_cell.length_b   1.000
_cell.length_c   1.000
_cell.angle_alpha   90.00
_cell.angle_beta   90.00
_cell.angle_gamma   90.00
#
_symmetry.space_group_name_H-M   'P 1'
#
loop_
_entity.id
_entity.type
_entity.pdbx_description
1 polymer ?
#
loop_
_entity_poly.entity_id
_entity_poly.type
_entity_poly.pdbx_seq_one_letter_code
_entity_poly.pdbx_strand_id
1 'polypeptide(L)'
;RDSIATDNLSTESILGISSESFMQLLFIIILAIFPIALTVSYFIKRNSLNRDTLIDFDETNKKIDDYRPKIGLVPFENLNKDSDGDFLVDGIVEDLITELSMVKEISVATRKTCFGFRGKDYTTTSFKDEWGFDFIVSGSIRSSNERLRISVELSDMNDDRVIWSNKYDRINTDIFE
;
A
#
# COMPACT_ATOMS: atom_id res chain seq x y z
N ARG A 1 22.93 -9.00 46.30
CA ARG A 1 22.83 -9.85 45.08
C ARG A 1 21.43 -9.66 44.51
N ASP A 2 21.23 -8.57 43.81
CA ASP A 2 19.97 -8.23 43.18
C ASP A 2 20.00 -8.74 41.73
N SER A 3 19.20 -9.74 41.47
CA SER A 3 18.95 -10.24 40.12
C SER A 3 18.05 -9.24 39.40
N ILE A 4 18.61 -8.53 38.42
CA ILE A 4 17.86 -7.72 37.48
C ILE A 4 17.02 -8.67 36.63
N ALA A 5 15.73 -8.71 36.92
CA ALA A 5 14.77 -9.33 36.04
C ALA A 5 14.71 -8.49 34.76
N THR A 6 15.21 -9.04 33.66
CA THR A 6 14.98 -8.52 32.33
C THR A 6 13.52 -8.82 31.97
N ASP A 7 12.65 -7.85 32.22
CA ASP A 7 11.31 -7.89 31.70
C ASP A 7 11.40 -7.86 30.17
N ASN A 8 11.15 -9.02 29.55
CA ASN A 8 10.81 -9.11 28.14
C ASN A 8 9.46 -8.40 27.94
N LEU A 9 9.51 -7.08 27.69
CA LEU A 9 8.36 -6.40 27.15
C LEU A 9 8.09 -7.01 25.77
N SER A 10 7.16 -7.94 25.70
CA SER A 10 6.60 -8.41 24.44
C SER A 10 5.95 -7.22 23.74
N THR A 11 6.12 -7.14 22.45
CA THR A 11 5.50 -6.11 21.57
C THR A 11 3.97 -6.00 21.72
N GLU A 12 3.34 -7.02 22.29
CA GLU A 12 1.92 -7.06 22.67
C GLU A 12 1.50 -5.99 23.69
N SER A 13 2.40 -5.58 24.58
CA SER A 13 2.08 -4.61 25.64
C SER A 13 2.19 -3.14 25.21
N ILE A 14 2.76 -2.88 24.02
CA ILE A 14 2.98 -1.51 23.52
C ILE A 14 1.84 -1.03 22.65
N LEU A 15 1.12 -1.93 21.97
CA LEU A 15 0.09 -1.58 21.00
C LEU A 15 -1.36 -1.93 21.43
N GLY A 16 -1.54 -2.67 22.55
CA GLY A 16 -2.88 -3.09 23.00
C GLY A 16 -3.66 -3.96 22.01
N ILE A 17 -2.98 -4.47 20.98
CA ILE A 17 -3.58 -5.29 19.93
C ILE A 17 -3.30 -6.75 20.27
N SER A 18 -4.34 -7.58 20.39
CA SER A 18 -4.15 -9.01 20.59
C SER A 18 -3.46 -9.64 19.36
N SER A 19 -2.66 -10.67 19.57
CA SER A 19 -1.96 -11.39 18.49
C SER A 19 -2.91 -11.89 17.40
N GLU A 20 -4.15 -12.22 17.74
CA GLU A 20 -5.18 -12.64 16.78
C GLU A 20 -5.67 -11.48 15.91
N SER A 21 -5.85 -10.28 16.49
CA SER A 21 -6.25 -9.08 15.73
C SER A 21 -5.14 -8.62 14.79
N PHE A 22 -3.89 -8.71 15.23
CA PHE A 22 -2.72 -8.42 14.39
C PHE A 22 -2.64 -9.40 13.21
N MET A 23 -2.81 -10.70 13.45
CA MET A 23 -2.87 -11.73 12.40
C MET A 23 -4.02 -11.50 11.42
N GLN A 24 -5.17 -11.03 11.89
CA GLN A 24 -6.33 -10.73 11.03
C GLN A 24 -6.08 -9.49 10.17
N LEU A 25 -5.46 -8.43 10.71
CA LEU A 25 -5.02 -7.25 9.95
C LEU A 25 -4.00 -7.63 8.88
N LEU A 26 -3.03 -8.45 9.22
CA LEU A 26 -2.03 -8.98 8.29
C LEU A 26 -2.70 -9.78 7.16
N PHE A 27 -3.72 -10.58 7.47
CA PHE A 27 -4.48 -11.33 6.48
C PHE A 27 -5.28 -10.43 5.52
N ILE A 28 -5.83 -9.31 6.02
CA ILE A 28 -6.51 -8.31 5.19
C ILE A 28 -5.51 -7.63 4.24
N ILE A 29 -4.34 -7.28 4.75
CA ILE A 29 -3.25 -6.66 3.98
C ILE A 29 -2.82 -7.60 2.85
N ILE A 30 -2.60 -8.88 3.16
CA ILE A 30 -2.25 -9.90 2.16
C ILE A 30 -3.36 -10.08 1.13
N LEU A 31 -4.63 -10.10 1.56
CA LEU A 31 -5.79 -10.22 0.65
C LEU A 31 -5.94 -8.99 -0.27
N ALA A 32 -5.52 -7.80 0.18
CA ALA A 32 -5.53 -6.59 -0.63
C ALA A 32 -4.36 -6.57 -1.64
N ILE A 33 -3.19 -7.08 -1.25
CA ILE A 33 -1.97 -7.08 -2.08
C ILE A 33 -2.11 -8.02 -3.27
N PHE A 34 -2.70 -9.20 -3.08
CA PHE A 34 -2.82 -10.21 -4.12
C PHE A 34 -3.56 -9.71 -5.38
N PRO A 35 -4.76 -9.08 -5.29
CA PRO A 35 -5.43 -8.52 -6.46
C PRO A 35 -4.68 -7.31 -7.04
N ILE A 36 -4.00 -6.49 -6.22
CA ILE A 36 -3.18 -5.37 -6.71
C ILE A 36 -2.04 -5.91 -7.58
N ALA A 37 -1.29 -6.89 -7.10
CA ALA A 37 -0.19 -7.51 -7.85
C ALA A 37 -0.69 -8.16 -9.15
N LEU A 38 -1.83 -8.85 -9.12
CA LEU A 38 -2.42 -9.47 -10.31
C LEU A 38 -2.89 -8.45 -11.33
N THR A 39 -3.54 -7.35 -10.91
CA THR A 39 -4.02 -6.30 -11.82
C THR A 39 -2.86 -5.55 -12.45
N VAL A 40 -1.83 -5.23 -11.69
CA VAL A 40 -0.60 -4.61 -12.21
C VAL A 40 0.09 -5.53 -13.20
N SER A 41 0.27 -6.83 -12.88
CA SER A 41 0.88 -7.82 -13.78
C SER A 41 0.06 -8.02 -15.06
N TYR A 42 -1.26 -8.10 -14.94
CA TYR A 42 -2.16 -8.20 -16.11
C TYR A 42 -2.06 -6.96 -17.00
N PHE A 43 -2.00 -5.77 -16.41
CA PHE A 43 -1.94 -4.50 -17.12
C PHE A 43 -0.60 -4.29 -17.82
N ILE A 44 0.50 -4.69 -17.19
CA ILE A 44 1.83 -4.70 -17.80
C ILE A 44 1.84 -5.58 -19.05
N LYS A 45 1.31 -6.80 -18.94
CA LYS A 45 1.25 -7.75 -20.06
C LYS A 45 0.36 -7.21 -21.20
N ARG A 46 -0.71 -6.51 -20.88
CA ARG A 46 -1.59 -5.89 -21.88
C ARG A 46 -0.94 -4.69 -22.60
N ASN A 47 -0.21 -3.85 -21.86
CA ASN A 47 0.49 -2.69 -22.46
C ASN A 47 1.72 -3.10 -23.26
N SER A 48 2.39 -4.19 -22.90
CA SER A 48 3.48 -4.77 -23.68
C SER A 48 3.01 -5.18 -25.08
N LEU A 49 1.84 -5.78 -25.19
CA LEU A 49 1.25 -6.20 -26.49
C LEU A 49 0.89 -5.05 -27.44
N ASN A 50 0.68 -3.83 -26.92
CA ASN A 50 0.34 -2.66 -27.76
C ASN A 50 1.56 -1.85 -28.21
N ARG A 51 2.79 -2.15 -27.72
CA ARG A 51 4.03 -1.48 -28.11
C ARG A 51 4.82 -2.17 -29.23
N ASP A 52 4.40 -3.38 -29.65
CA ASP A 52 5.15 -4.23 -30.60
C ASP A 52 5.01 -3.83 -32.08
N THR A 53 4.49 -2.65 -32.38
CA THR A 53 4.49 -2.15 -33.76
C THR A 53 5.33 -0.89 -33.86
N LEU A 54 6.57 -1.06 -34.32
CA LEU A 54 7.49 0.00 -34.78
C LEU A 54 8.63 0.41 -33.83
N ILE A 55 9.60 -0.43 -33.49
CA ILE A 55 10.96 0.06 -33.14
C ILE A 55 12.02 -1.06 -33.29
N ASP A 56 13.18 -0.68 -33.78
CA ASP A 56 14.43 -1.38 -34.05
C ASP A 56 14.85 -2.41 -32.95
N PHE A 57 15.20 -3.64 -33.36
CA PHE A 57 15.06 -4.85 -32.55
C PHE A 57 16.20 -5.14 -31.55
N ASP A 58 17.33 -4.45 -31.53
CA ASP A 58 18.51 -5.00 -30.82
C ASP A 58 18.90 -4.31 -29.49
N GLU A 59 18.74 -3.00 -29.35
CA GLU A 59 19.03 -2.30 -28.07
C GLU A 59 17.80 -2.12 -27.15
N THR A 60 16.61 -2.19 -27.71
CA THR A 60 15.35 -1.94 -27.00
C THR A 60 14.90 -3.15 -26.17
N ASN A 61 15.21 -4.38 -26.61
CA ASN A 61 14.85 -5.61 -25.90
C ASN A 61 15.49 -5.71 -24.52
N LYS A 62 16.72 -5.21 -24.34
CA LYS A 62 17.40 -5.21 -23.04
C LYS A 62 16.81 -4.19 -22.07
N LYS A 63 16.20 -3.12 -22.57
CA LYS A 63 15.54 -2.08 -21.76
C LYS A 63 14.11 -2.43 -21.37
N ILE A 64 13.43 -3.25 -22.17
CA ILE A 64 12.04 -3.68 -21.94
C ILE A 64 12.00 -4.81 -20.90
N ASP A 65 13.01 -5.64 -20.86
CA ASP A 65 13.11 -6.81 -19.95
C ASP A 65 13.39 -6.40 -18.48
N ASP A 66 13.83 -5.15 -18.23
CA ASP A 66 14.10 -4.60 -16.88
C ASP A 66 13.12 -3.48 -16.47
N TYR A 67 12.07 -3.23 -17.25
CA TYR A 67 11.06 -2.23 -16.87
C TYR A 67 10.17 -2.73 -15.74
N ARG A 68 10.27 -2.10 -14.59
CA ARG A 68 9.42 -2.34 -13.43
C ARG A 68 8.52 -1.13 -13.21
N PRO A 69 7.19 -1.29 -13.30
CA PRO A 69 6.28 -0.19 -13.02
C PRO A 69 6.51 0.35 -11.61
N LYS A 70 6.54 1.66 -11.51
CA LYS A 70 6.80 2.36 -10.26
C LYS A 70 5.49 2.68 -9.56
N ILE A 71 5.36 2.18 -8.34
CA ILE A 71 4.17 2.35 -7.50
C ILE A 71 4.47 3.31 -6.36
N GLY A 72 3.65 4.35 -6.23
CA GLY A 72 3.59 5.21 -5.06
C GLY A 72 2.42 4.82 -4.16
N LEU A 73 2.58 5.05 -2.84
CA LEU A 73 1.49 4.94 -1.88
C LEU A 73 1.25 6.33 -1.27
N VAL A 74 0.02 6.79 -1.33
CA VAL A 74 -0.41 7.96 -0.57
C VAL A 74 -0.91 7.49 0.79
N PRO A 75 -0.49 8.11 1.91
CA PRO A 75 -1.02 7.77 3.23
C PRO A 75 -2.55 7.79 3.21
N PHE A 76 -3.15 6.74 3.75
CA PHE A 76 -4.60 6.61 3.76
C PHE A 76 -5.22 7.72 4.60
N GLU A 77 -6.42 8.13 4.25
CA GLU A 77 -7.17 9.14 5.00
C GLU A 77 -7.84 8.51 6.22
N ASN A 78 -7.57 9.04 7.42
CA ASN A 78 -8.31 8.73 8.63
C ASN A 78 -9.61 9.55 8.66
N LEU A 79 -10.72 8.91 8.36
CA LEU A 79 -12.04 9.58 8.31
C LEU A 79 -12.61 9.88 9.72
N ASN A 80 -12.06 9.29 10.77
CA ASN A 80 -12.46 9.58 12.15
C ASN A 80 -11.76 10.81 12.72
N LYS A 81 -10.59 11.16 12.16
CA LYS A 81 -9.76 12.30 12.60
C LYS A 81 -9.34 12.22 14.07
N ASP A 82 -9.14 11.01 14.58
CA ASP A 82 -8.60 10.72 15.91
C ASP A 82 -7.13 10.25 15.80
N SER A 83 -6.40 10.35 16.92
CA SER A 83 -4.98 9.96 16.95
C SER A 83 -4.76 8.46 16.78
N ASP A 84 -5.66 7.64 17.29
CA ASP A 84 -5.54 6.19 17.24
C ASP A 84 -5.73 5.69 15.82
N GLY A 85 -6.67 6.28 15.08
CA GLY A 85 -6.85 6.04 13.65
C GLY A 85 -5.64 6.48 12.82
N ASP A 86 -4.95 7.54 13.19
CA ASP A 86 -3.74 7.98 12.49
C ASP A 86 -2.59 6.97 12.64
N PHE A 87 -2.38 6.41 13.83
CA PHE A 87 -1.40 5.33 14.05
C PHE A 87 -1.75 4.07 13.26
N LEU A 88 -3.02 3.70 13.21
CA LEU A 88 -3.48 2.55 12.45
C LEU A 88 -3.25 2.75 10.94
N VAL A 89 -3.56 3.93 10.42
CA VAL A 89 -3.29 4.30 9.02
C VAL A 89 -1.82 4.16 8.69
N ASP A 90 -0.94 4.68 9.54
CA ASP A 90 0.49 4.65 9.33
C ASP A 90 1.03 3.22 9.29
N GLY A 91 0.61 2.39 10.25
CA GLY A 91 0.98 0.98 10.29
C GLY A 91 0.56 0.23 9.02
N ILE A 92 -0.69 0.39 8.58
CA ILE A 92 -1.18 -0.27 7.36
C ILE A 92 -0.39 0.16 6.13
N VAL A 93 -0.08 1.45 5.99
CA VAL A 93 0.70 1.94 4.84
C VAL A 93 2.13 1.41 4.86
N GLU A 94 2.76 1.32 6.04
CA GLU A 94 4.09 0.72 6.19
C GLU A 94 4.11 -0.76 5.81
N ASP A 95 3.13 -1.51 6.27
CA ASP A 95 3.00 -2.92 5.93
C ASP A 95 2.77 -3.12 4.43
N LEU A 96 1.91 -2.30 3.81
CA LEU A 96 1.69 -2.32 2.36
C LEU A 96 2.98 -2.02 1.58
N ILE A 97 3.78 -1.03 2.00
CA ILE A 97 5.07 -0.73 1.37
C ILE A 97 6.00 -1.94 1.47
N THR A 98 6.06 -2.56 2.64
CA THR A 98 6.93 -3.71 2.90
C THR A 98 6.54 -4.89 2.02
N GLU A 99 5.28 -5.28 2.04
CA GLU A 99 4.77 -6.42 1.30
C GLU A 99 4.85 -6.23 -0.22
N LEU A 100 4.45 -5.04 -0.72
CA LEU A 100 4.58 -4.74 -2.14
C LEU A 100 6.04 -4.72 -2.61
N SER A 101 6.99 -4.33 -1.74
CA SER A 101 8.42 -4.35 -2.05
C SER A 101 8.99 -5.76 -2.24
N MET A 102 8.30 -6.80 -1.78
CA MET A 102 8.70 -8.20 -2.01
C MET A 102 8.37 -8.68 -3.42
N VAL A 103 7.50 -7.96 -4.13
CA VAL A 103 7.12 -8.29 -5.52
C VAL A 103 8.19 -7.78 -6.48
N LYS A 104 8.92 -8.69 -7.12
CA LYS A 104 10.10 -8.36 -7.95
C LYS A 104 9.76 -7.62 -9.24
N GLU A 105 8.55 -7.77 -9.72
CA GLU A 105 8.04 -7.22 -10.97
C GLU A 105 7.67 -5.73 -10.88
N ILE A 106 7.67 -5.16 -9.68
CA ILE A 106 7.32 -3.76 -9.43
C ILE A 106 8.45 -3.04 -8.67
N SER A 107 8.45 -1.71 -8.76
CA SER A 107 9.32 -0.83 -7.98
C SER A 107 8.46 0.04 -7.06
N VAL A 108 8.61 -0.12 -5.76
CA VAL A 108 7.81 0.62 -4.78
C VAL A 108 8.57 1.83 -4.27
N ALA A 109 7.87 2.96 -4.15
CA ALA A 109 8.43 4.18 -3.57
C ALA A 109 8.85 3.97 -2.11
N THR A 110 9.90 4.67 -1.68
CA THR A 110 10.37 4.58 -0.29
C THR A 110 9.33 5.11 0.68
N ARG A 111 9.34 4.61 1.92
CA ARG A 111 8.49 5.12 3.01
C ARG A 111 8.56 6.65 3.12
N LYS A 112 9.76 7.23 3.10
CA LYS A 112 9.96 8.68 3.19
C LYS A 112 9.22 9.44 2.08
N THR A 113 9.26 8.92 0.86
CA THR A 113 8.55 9.50 -0.28
C THR A 113 7.04 9.41 -0.06
N CYS A 114 6.52 8.22 0.26
CA CYS A 114 5.10 7.98 0.47
C CYS A 114 4.52 8.86 1.58
N PHE A 115 5.15 8.90 2.75
CA PHE A 115 4.70 9.74 3.87
C PHE A 115 4.89 11.23 3.62
N GLY A 116 5.78 11.62 2.72
CA GLY A 116 5.97 12.99 2.27
C GLY A 116 4.75 13.57 1.54
N PHE A 117 3.80 12.73 1.15
CA PHE A 117 2.55 13.15 0.50
C PHE A 117 1.44 13.54 1.48
N ARG A 118 1.60 13.29 2.78
CA ARG A 118 0.57 13.59 3.76
C ARG A 118 0.21 15.08 3.81
N GLY A 119 -1.08 15.37 3.70
CA GLY A 119 -1.62 16.72 3.83
C GLY A 119 -1.25 17.68 2.71
N LYS A 120 -0.76 17.18 1.59
CA LYS A 120 -0.46 17.99 0.42
C LYS A 120 -1.48 17.72 -0.67
N ASP A 121 -1.81 18.73 -1.45
CA ASP A 121 -2.62 18.60 -2.65
C ASP A 121 -1.74 18.13 -3.81
N TYR A 122 -2.11 17.02 -4.40
CA TYR A 122 -1.44 16.45 -5.59
C TYR A 122 -2.42 16.28 -6.72
N THR A 123 -1.92 16.47 -7.93
CA THR A 123 -2.61 16.11 -9.15
C THR A 123 -2.01 14.82 -9.71
N THR A 124 -2.76 14.11 -10.53
CA THR A 124 -2.26 12.97 -11.29
C THR A 124 -1.00 13.31 -12.08
N THR A 125 -0.99 14.52 -12.67
CA THR A 125 0.17 15.06 -13.40
C THR A 125 1.40 15.15 -12.51
N SER A 126 1.27 15.64 -11.26
CA SER A 126 2.41 15.71 -10.34
C SER A 126 2.98 14.32 -10.02
N PHE A 127 2.13 13.33 -9.79
CA PHE A 127 2.61 11.97 -9.52
C PHE A 127 3.37 11.36 -10.70
N LYS A 128 2.91 11.62 -11.93
CA LYS A 128 3.54 11.12 -13.14
C LYS A 128 4.80 11.89 -13.49
N ASP A 129 4.73 13.21 -13.62
CA ASP A 129 5.77 14.04 -14.22
C ASP A 129 6.91 14.36 -13.23
N GLU A 130 6.59 14.60 -11.96
CA GLU A 130 7.60 14.93 -10.95
C GLU A 130 8.20 13.68 -10.30
N TRP A 131 7.38 12.65 -10.03
CA TRP A 131 7.78 11.46 -9.28
C TRP A 131 7.95 10.21 -10.15
N GLY A 132 7.42 10.25 -11.38
CA GLY A 132 7.51 9.15 -12.35
C GLY A 132 6.78 7.90 -11.90
N PHE A 133 5.66 8.04 -11.17
CA PHE A 133 4.84 6.90 -10.81
C PHE A 133 3.95 6.48 -11.98
N ASP A 134 3.87 5.16 -12.19
CA ASP A 134 2.93 4.56 -13.12
C ASP A 134 1.58 4.31 -12.44
N PHE A 135 1.63 3.95 -11.15
CA PHE A 135 0.46 3.64 -10.34
C PHE A 135 0.54 4.28 -8.97
N ILE A 136 -0.63 4.62 -8.42
CA ILE A 136 -0.79 5.10 -7.05
C ILE A 136 -1.77 4.20 -6.30
N VAL A 137 -1.37 3.78 -5.11
CA VAL A 137 -2.27 3.18 -4.10
C VAL A 137 -2.69 4.26 -3.14
N SER A 138 -3.99 4.43 -2.97
CA SER A 138 -4.60 5.34 -2.01
C SER A 138 -5.74 4.65 -1.27
N GLY A 139 -6.25 5.27 -0.21
CA GLY A 139 -7.34 4.67 0.52
C GLY A 139 -7.82 5.52 1.68
N SER A 140 -8.78 4.98 2.40
CA SER A 140 -9.31 5.59 3.62
C SER A 140 -9.68 4.55 4.66
N ILE A 141 -9.61 4.96 5.92
CA ILE A 141 -9.99 4.15 7.07
C ILE A 141 -11.08 4.88 7.84
N ARG A 142 -12.12 4.14 8.18
CA ARG A 142 -13.17 4.59 9.09
C ARG A 142 -13.36 3.53 10.16
N SER A 143 -13.17 3.91 11.41
CA SER A 143 -13.50 3.11 12.57
C SER A 143 -14.79 3.60 13.23
N SER A 144 -15.61 2.70 13.70
CA SER A 144 -16.70 2.96 14.63
C SER A 144 -16.59 1.93 15.76
N ASN A 145 -17.31 2.15 16.88
CA ASN A 145 -17.21 1.30 18.07
C ASN A 145 -17.31 -0.21 17.81
N GLU A 146 -17.88 -0.60 16.70
CA GLU A 146 -18.10 -2.02 16.36
C GLU A 146 -17.53 -2.44 15.01
N ARG A 147 -17.09 -1.50 14.15
CA ARG A 147 -16.68 -1.81 12.78
C ARG A 147 -15.51 -0.98 12.31
N LEU A 148 -14.56 -1.64 11.68
CA LEU A 148 -13.47 -1.03 10.93
C LEU A 148 -13.77 -1.23 9.43
N ARG A 149 -13.78 -0.14 8.67
CA ARG A 149 -13.88 -0.16 7.21
C ARG A 149 -12.61 0.41 6.61
N ILE A 150 -11.98 -0.36 5.74
CA ILE A 150 -10.82 0.06 4.97
C ILE A 150 -11.23 0.07 3.49
N SER A 151 -11.06 1.20 2.83
CA SER A 151 -11.24 1.32 1.37
C SER A 151 -9.86 1.49 0.73
N VAL A 152 -9.58 0.76 -0.33
CA VAL A 152 -8.30 0.81 -1.06
C VAL A 152 -8.59 0.98 -2.54
N GLU A 153 -7.80 1.81 -3.21
CA GLU A 153 -7.88 2.06 -4.63
C GLU A 153 -6.48 1.99 -5.25
N LEU A 154 -6.40 1.45 -6.46
CA LEU A 154 -5.23 1.49 -7.34
C LEU A 154 -5.57 2.30 -8.57
N SER A 155 -4.83 3.37 -8.81
CA SER A 155 -5.03 4.28 -9.94
C SER A 155 -3.85 4.22 -10.91
N ASP A 156 -4.16 4.25 -12.20
CA ASP A 156 -3.20 4.37 -13.29
C ASP A 156 -2.93 5.85 -13.56
N MET A 157 -1.68 6.27 -13.43
CA MET A 157 -1.26 7.66 -13.61
C MET A 157 -1.11 8.03 -15.10
N ASN A 158 -1.12 7.07 -16.01
CA ASN A 158 -1.07 7.34 -17.44
C ASN A 158 -2.43 7.76 -18.00
N ASP A 159 -3.48 7.09 -17.55
CA ASP A 159 -4.85 7.27 -18.04
C ASP A 159 -5.75 8.04 -17.05
N ASP A 160 -5.21 8.43 -15.89
CA ASP A 160 -5.94 9.11 -14.79
C ASP A 160 -7.24 8.38 -14.42
N ARG A 161 -7.13 7.09 -14.13
CA ARG A 161 -8.29 6.27 -13.83
C ARG A 161 -8.02 5.25 -12.72
N VAL A 162 -9.05 4.97 -11.95
CA VAL A 162 -9.03 3.85 -10.99
C VAL A 162 -9.13 2.55 -11.79
N ILE A 163 -8.15 1.66 -11.64
CA ILE A 163 -8.11 0.35 -12.30
C ILE A 163 -8.55 -0.78 -11.38
N TRP A 164 -8.51 -0.54 -10.07
CA TRP A 164 -9.01 -1.47 -9.07
C TRP A 164 -9.39 -0.72 -7.80
N SER A 165 -10.49 -1.13 -7.16
CA SER A 165 -10.87 -0.69 -5.83
C SER A 165 -11.56 -1.78 -5.05
N ASN A 166 -11.39 -1.79 -3.72
CA ASN A 166 -12.10 -2.72 -2.85
C ASN A 166 -12.37 -2.09 -1.47
N LYS A 167 -13.35 -2.68 -0.76
CA LYS A 167 -13.72 -2.29 0.60
C LYS A 167 -13.72 -3.52 1.50
N TYR A 168 -13.08 -3.39 2.64
CA TYR A 168 -12.97 -4.41 3.65
C TYR A 168 -13.68 -3.95 4.92
N ASP A 169 -14.70 -4.70 5.34
CA ASP A 169 -15.43 -4.46 6.59
C ASP A 169 -15.03 -5.51 7.62
N ARG A 170 -14.70 -5.08 8.84
CA ARG A 170 -14.40 -5.94 9.98
C ARG A 170 -15.17 -5.47 11.21
N ILE A 171 -15.46 -6.41 12.09
CA ILE A 171 -16.04 -6.11 13.40
C ILE A 171 -14.89 -5.68 14.32
N ASN A 172 -15.07 -4.54 15.00
CA ASN A 172 -14.04 -3.92 15.84
C ASN A 172 -14.10 -4.44 17.30
N THR A 173 -14.65 -5.63 17.53
CA THR A 173 -14.87 -6.15 18.88
C THR A 173 -13.58 -6.50 19.63
N ASP A 174 -12.40 -6.53 18.99
CA ASP A 174 -11.18 -7.05 19.59
C ASP A 174 -9.93 -6.18 19.38
N ILE A 175 -10.09 -4.90 19.01
CA ILE A 175 -8.90 -4.04 18.77
C ILE A 175 -8.43 -3.36 20.06
N PHE A 176 -9.26 -3.30 21.11
CA PHE A 176 -8.99 -2.53 22.34
C PHE A 176 -9.37 -3.25 23.66
N GLU A 177 -9.49 -4.57 23.72
CA GLU A 177 -9.57 -5.31 25.00
C GLU A 177 -8.24 -5.94 25.39
#